data_4e5c8453119ebf6483370731cbf3832f
#
_entry.id   4e5c8453119ebf6483370731cbf3832f
#
_cell.length_a   1.000
_cell.length_b   1.000
_cell.length_c   1.000
_cell.angle_alpha   90.00
_cell.angle_beta   90.00
_cell.angle_gamma   90.00
#
_symmetry.space_group_name_H-M   'P 1'
#
loop_
_entity.id
_entity.type
_entity.pdbx_description
1 polymer ?
#
loop_
_entity_poly.entity_id
_entity_poly.type
_entity_poly.pdbx_seq_one_letter_code
_entity_poly.pdbx_strand_id
1 'polypeptide(L)'
;MANYFNSLPLREQLNQLGVCEFMNRNEFADGVNVLKGKKIVIVGCGAQGLNQGLNMRDSGLDISYTLRAEAIAEKRASWKNATENGFTVGTYEELIPTADLVLNLTPDKQHTAVIKAIMPLMKKGATLSYSHGFNIVEEGTQIRKDITVIMVAPKCPGTEVREEYKRGFGVPTLIAVHPENDPEGKGLAQAKAYAAATGGHRAGVLRSSFVAEVKSDLMGEQTILCGVMQTGSILCFDKMLEKGVDAGYAAKLIQYGWEVITEALKHGGVSAMMDRLTNPAKVKAFELSQELKSILRPLFQKHQDDIMSGHFSKTMMEDWANDDKNLLTWRKATGETAFEKTAPAAVTIAEQEYFDNGLLMVALDRKSVV
;
A
#
# COMPACT_ATOMS: atom_id res chain seq x y z
N MET A 1 8.36 -19.01 -13.88
CA MET A 1 9.40 -18.11 -14.43
C MET A 1 10.36 -17.77 -13.30
N ALA A 2 11.61 -17.45 -13.57
CA ALA A 2 12.51 -16.99 -12.52
C ALA A 2 12.07 -15.61 -12.05
N ASN A 3 11.97 -15.42 -10.73
CA ASN A 3 11.76 -14.15 -10.07
C ASN A 3 12.89 -13.19 -10.48
N TYR A 4 12.56 -11.92 -10.78
CA TYR A 4 13.55 -10.93 -11.24
C TYR A 4 14.70 -10.79 -10.25
N PHE A 5 14.40 -10.63 -8.96
CA PHE A 5 15.41 -10.48 -7.92
C PHE A 5 16.40 -11.67 -7.90
N ASN A 6 15.90 -12.89 -7.95
CA ASN A 6 16.75 -14.09 -7.88
C ASN A 6 17.50 -14.39 -9.19
N SER A 7 17.14 -13.71 -10.29
CA SER A 7 17.91 -13.77 -11.54
C SER A 7 19.10 -12.83 -11.58
N LEU A 8 19.18 -11.86 -10.67
CA LEU A 8 20.25 -10.88 -10.59
C LEU A 8 21.52 -11.50 -9.96
N PRO A 9 22.72 -11.07 -10.40
CA PRO A 9 23.96 -11.35 -9.68
C PRO A 9 23.90 -10.83 -8.24
N LEU A 10 24.52 -11.53 -7.29
CA LEU A 10 24.50 -11.16 -5.86
C LEU A 10 24.85 -9.68 -5.60
N ARG A 11 25.86 -9.16 -6.31
CA ARG A 11 26.25 -7.75 -6.19
C ARG A 11 25.08 -6.81 -6.53
N GLU A 12 24.34 -7.14 -7.57
CA GLU A 12 23.21 -6.31 -8.00
C GLU A 12 22.02 -6.48 -7.05
N GLN A 13 21.77 -7.68 -6.53
CA GLN A 13 20.77 -7.88 -5.47
C GLN A 13 21.05 -6.97 -4.27
N LEU A 14 22.30 -6.97 -3.77
CA LEU A 14 22.73 -6.14 -2.64
C LEU A 14 22.67 -4.65 -2.95
N ASN A 15 23.06 -4.24 -4.16
CA ASN A 15 22.95 -2.86 -4.59
C ASN A 15 21.51 -2.38 -4.56
N GLN A 16 20.57 -3.14 -5.14
CA GLN A 16 19.15 -2.75 -5.18
C GLN A 16 18.49 -2.80 -3.80
N LEU A 17 18.81 -3.78 -2.95
CA LEU A 17 18.34 -3.84 -1.56
C LEU A 17 18.83 -2.65 -0.73
N GLY A 18 20.04 -2.15 -0.97
CA GLY A 18 20.66 -1.08 -0.21
C GLY A 18 20.27 0.34 -0.64
N VAL A 19 19.49 0.51 -1.70
CA VAL A 19 19.13 1.86 -2.18
C VAL A 19 18.14 2.52 -1.21
N CYS A 20 18.62 3.54 -0.51
CA CYS A 20 17.77 4.39 0.32
C CYS A 20 18.36 5.80 0.41
N GLU A 21 17.66 6.78 -0.14
CA GLU A 21 18.03 8.19 -0.08
C GLU A 21 16.83 9.00 0.43
N PHE A 22 17.01 9.68 1.57
CA PHE A 22 16.02 10.61 2.10
C PHE A 22 16.12 11.91 1.34
N MET A 23 15.08 12.22 0.56
CA MET A 23 15.08 13.38 -0.32
C MET A 23 14.78 14.67 0.45
N ASN A 24 15.46 15.75 0.09
CA ASN A 24 15.26 17.05 0.68
C ASN A 24 14.06 17.77 0.04
N ARG A 25 13.41 18.64 0.81
CA ARG A 25 12.22 19.38 0.33
C ARG A 25 12.50 20.27 -0.89
N ASN A 26 13.68 20.85 -1.00
CA ASN A 26 14.09 21.67 -2.14
C ASN A 26 14.18 20.89 -3.46
N GLU A 27 14.36 19.57 -3.43
CA GLU A 27 14.35 18.74 -4.62
C GLU A 27 12.97 18.64 -5.29
N PHE A 28 11.94 19.12 -4.62
CA PHE A 28 10.55 19.17 -5.11
C PHE A 28 10.11 20.60 -5.48
N ALA A 29 11.06 21.53 -5.67
CA ALA A 29 10.76 22.92 -6.03
C ALA A 29 9.96 23.04 -7.34
N ASP A 30 10.17 22.15 -8.30
CA ASP A 30 9.42 22.11 -9.54
C ASP A 30 7.97 21.59 -9.38
N GLY A 31 7.64 21.04 -8.22
CA GLY A 31 6.31 20.51 -7.91
C GLY A 31 5.83 19.51 -8.96
N VAL A 32 4.68 19.80 -9.57
CA VAL A 32 4.05 18.95 -10.60
C VAL A 32 4.37 19.37 -12.04
N ASN A 33 5.26 20.34 -12.26
CA ASN A 33 5.46 20.96 -13.58
C ASN A 33 5.81 19.96 -14.69
N VAL A 34 6.60 18.93 -14.38
CA VAL A 34 6.98 17.86 -15.32
C VAL A 34 5.76 17.09 -15.87
N LEU A 35 4.66 17.05 -15.10
CA LEU A 35 3.42 16.35 -15.45
C LEU A 35 2.33 17.27 -16.01
N LYS A 36 2.49 18.60 -15.95
CA LYS A 36 1.52 19.54 -16.52
C LYS A 36 1.40 19.36 -18.02
N GLY A 37 0.17 19.35 -18.51
CA GLY A 37 -0.14 19.15 -19.92
C GLY A 37 0.07 17.70 -20.42
N LYS A 38 0.49 16.80 -19.54
CA LYS A 38 0.57 15.37 -19.84
C LYS A 38 -0.79 14.70 -19.63
N LYS A 39 -1.11 13.76 -20.51
CA LYS A 39 -2.30 12.91 -20.33
C LYS A 39 -1.98 11.78 -19.38
N ILE A 40 -2.63 11.79 -18.23
CA ILE A 40 -2.45 10.77 -17.18
C ILE A 40 -3.67 9.87 -17.15
N VAL A 41 -3.45 8.57 -17.31
CA VAL A 41 -4.51 7.56 -17.31
C VAL A 41 -4.26 6.57 -16.18
N ILE A 42 -5.24 6.45 -15.28
CA ILE A 42 -5.19 5.49 -14.16
C ILE A 42 -5.97 4.24 -14.55
N VAL A 43 -5.33 3.08 -14.40
CA VAL A 43 -5.94 1.76 -14.55
C VAL A 43 -6.45 1.30 -13.19
N GLY A 44 -7.78 1.18 -13.06
CA GLY A 44 -8.44 0.82 -11.80
C GLY A 44 -8.79 2.04 -10.93
N CYS A 45 -9.96 1.97 -10.29
CA CYS A 45 -10.48 3.02 -9.41
C CYS A 45 -10.97 2.41 -8.08
N GLY A 46 -10.08 1.67 -7.42
CA GLY A 46 -10.20 1.24 -6.03
C GLY A 46 -9.77 2.34 -5.07
N ALA A 47 -9.52 2.02 -3.80
CA ALA A 47 -9.15 3.00 -2.78
C ALA A 47 -7.90 3.82 -3.16
N GLN A 48 -6.82 3.17 -3.58
CA GLN A 48 -5.60 3.87 -4.02
C GLN A 48 -5.86 4.66 -5.31
N GLY A 49 -6.49 4.03 -6.32
CA GLY A 49 -6.74 4.67 -7.61
C GLY A 49 -7.57 5.94 -7.49
N LEU A 50 -8.68 5.89 -6.76
CA LEU A 50 -9.55 7.04 -6.57
C LEU A 50 -8.83 8.18 -5.83
N ASN A 51 -8.25 7.88 -4.67
CA ASN A 51 -7.73 8.91 -3.78
C ASN A 51 -6.45 9.57 -4.32
N GLN A 52 -5.57 8.80 -4.97
CA GLN A 52 -4.43 9.38 -5.67
C GLN A 52 -4.87 10.24 -6.87
N GLY A 53 -5.85 9.78 -7.66
CA GLY A 53 -6.39 10.55 -8.78
C GLY A 53 -7.04 11.87 -8.34
N LEU A 54 -7.78 11.88 -7.23
CA LEU A 54 -8.34 13.09 -6.64
C LEU A 54 -7.24 14.09 -6.25
N ASN A 55 -6.19 13.61 -5.58
CA ASN A 55 -5.05 14.47 -5.18
C ASN A 55 -4.31 15.05 -6.39
N MET A 56 -4.09 14.23 -7.42
CA MET A 56 -3.44 14.66 -8.66
C MET A 56 -4.29 15.70 -9.40
N ARG A 57 -5.61 15.52 -9.47
CA ARG A 57 -6.54 16.50 -10.05
C ARG A 57 -6.51 17.81 -9.28
N ASP A 58 -6.58 17.76 -7.94
CA ASP A 58 -6.53 18.94 -7.09
C ASP A 58 -5.17 19.66 -7.18
N SER A 59 -4.12 18.94 -7.61
CA SER A 59 -2.80 19.50 -7.95
C SER A 59 -2.71 20.06 -9.37
N GLY A 60 -3.82 20.10 -10.13
CA GLY A 60 -3.91 20.69 -11.46
C GLY A 60 -3.49 19.79 -12.62
N LEU A 61 -3.56 18.47 -12.46
CA LEU A 61 -3.24 17.50 -13.50
C LEU A 61 -4.50 16.95 -14.20
N ASP A 62 -4.37 16.60 -15.48
CA ASP A 62 -5.44 16.00 -16.30
C ASP A 62 -5.48 14.47 -16.08
N ILE A 63 -6.52 13.99 -15.39
CA ILE A 63 -6.68 12.60 -14.98
C ILE A 63 -7.90 11.98 -15.68
N SER A 64 -7.70 10.80 -16.24
CA SER A 64 -8.78 9.93 -16.74
C SER A 64 -8.60 8.52 -16.19
N TYR A 65 -9.68 7.76 -16.11
CA TYR A 65 -9.63 6.36 -15.68
C TYR A 65 -9.93 5.43 -16.84
N THR A 66 -9.16 4.36 -16.92
CA THR A 66 -9.46 3.27 -17.84
C THR A 66 -9.82 2.00 -17.07
N LEU A 67 -10.86 1.33 -17.55
CA LEU A 67 -11.41 0.12 -16.94
C LEU A 67 -11.67 -0.92 -18.04
N ARG A 68 -11.82 -2.18 -17.62
CA ARG A 68 -12.27 -3.23 -18.53
C ARG A 68 -13.67 -2.92 -19.04
N ALA A 69 -13.95 -3.25 -20.30
CA ALA A 69 -15.23 -2.96 -20.94
C ALA A 69 -16.43 -3.52 -20.14
N GLU A 70 -16.28 -4.72 -19.56
CA GLU A 70 -17.32 -5.35 -18.74
C GLU A 70 -17.59 -4.54 -17.46
N ALA A 71 -16.53 -4.00 -16.83
CA ALA A 71 -16.68 -3.18 -15.61
C ALA A 71 -17.41 -1.87 -15.88
N ILE A 72 -17.25 -1.30 -17.09
CA ILE A 72 -17.97 -0.12 -17.55
C ILE A 72 -19.42 -0.48 -17.85
N ALA A 73 -19.67 -1.54 -18.63
CA ALA A 73 -21.00 -1.98 -19.01
C ALA A 73 -21.87 -2.35 -17.81
N GLU A 74 -21.29 -3.03 -16.83
CA GLU A 74 -21.97 -3.43 -15.60
C GLU A 74 -21.99 -2.33 -14.52
N LYS A 75 -21.38 -1.18 -14.78
CA LYS A 75 -21.27 -0.05 -13.82
C LYS A 75 -20.76 -0.51 -12.45
N ARG A 76 -19.68 -1.31 -12.45
CA ARG A 76 -19.08 -1.82 -11.20
C ARG A 76 -18.60 -0.67 -10.30
N ALA A 77 -18.26 -0.98 -9.05
CA ALA A 77 -17.82 0.01 -8.06
C ALA A 77 -16.73 0.96 -8.59
N SER A 78 -15.71 0.44 -9.29
CA SER A 78 -14.66 1.26 -9.90
C SER A 78 -15.17 2.28 -10.92
N TRP A 79 -16.20 1.92 -11.70
CA TRP A 79 -16.84 2.84 -12.65
C TRP A 79 -17.60 3.94 -11.90
N LYS A 80 -18.39 3.56 -10.88
CA LYS A 80 -19.12 4.52 -10.03
C LYS A 80 -18.16 5.46 -9.34
N ASN A 81 -17.11 4.93 -8.69
CA ASN A 81 -16.10 5.75 -8.01
C ASN A 81 -15.52 6.84 -8.93
N ALA A 82 -15.19 6.51 -10.16
CA ALA A 82 -14.62 7.48 -11.08
C ALA A 82 -15.67 8.49 -11.58
N THR A 83 -16.85 8.02 -12.02
CA THR A 83 -17.87 8.88 -12.65
C THR A 83 -18.58 9.79 -11.64
N GLU A 84 -18.86 9.32 -10.44
CA GLU A 84 -19.47 10.12 -9.35
C GLU A 84 -18.52 11.23 -8.87
N ASN A 85 -17.21 11.06 -9.06
CA ASN A 85 -16.22 12.10 -8.80
C ASN A 85 -15.88 12.96 -10.03
N GLY A 86 -16.63 12.83 -11.13
CA GLY A 86 -16.53 13.69 -12.31
C GLY A 86 -15.34 13.38 -13.22
N PHE A 87 -14.75 12.20 -13.13
CA PHE A 87 -13.66 11.79 -14.02
C PHE A 87 -14.17 11.18 -15.33
N THR A 88 -13.42 11.41 -16.40
CA THR A 88 -13.61 10.69 -17.67
C THR A 88 -13.23 9.22 -17.49
N VAL A 89 -14.10 8.32 -17.97
CA VAL A 89 -13.84 6.86 -17.96
C VAL A 89 -13.97 6.34 -19.38
N GLY A 90 -13.00 5.49 -19.78
CA GLY A 90 -13.03 4.80 -21.08
C GLY A 90 -12.38 3.42 -20.98
N THR A 91 -12.44 2.67 -22.09
CA THR A 91 -11.79 1.37 -22.20
C THR A 91 -10.26 1.49 -22.35
N TYR A 92 -9.55 0.37 -22.29
CA TYR A 92 -8.10 0.37 -22.53
C TYR A 92 -7.75 0.89 -23.93
N GLU A 93 -8.52 0.47 -24.93
CA GLU A 93 -8.33 0.83 -26.34
C GLU A 93 -8.54 2.32 -26.62
N GLU A 94 -9.46 2.95 -25.87
CA GLU A 94 -9.77 4.37 -26.03
C GLU A 94 -8.73 5.27 -25.36
N LEU A 95 -8.26 4.93 -24.18
CA LEU A 95 -7.47 5.87 -23.36
C LEU A 95 -5.98 5.56 -23.31
N ILE A 96 -5.55 4.29 -23.28
CA ILE A 96 -4.13 3.94 -23.17
C ILE A 96 -3.28 4.50 -24.32
N PRO A 97 -3.73 4.46 -25.61
CA PRO A 97 -2.92 5.03 -26.70
C PRO A 97 -2.70 6.54 -26.57
N THR A 98 -3.51 7.24 -25.81
CA THR A 98 -3.38 8.70 -25.61
C THR A 98 -2.47 9.07 -24.44
N ALA A 99 -2.20 8.14 -23.54
CA ALA A 99 -1.54 8.40 -22.27
C ALA A 99 -0.04 8.69 -22.41
N ASP A 100 0.43 9.72 -21.74
CA ASP A 100 1.86 9.97 -21.49
C ASP A 100 2.36 9.22 -20.27
N LEU A 101 1.49 9.08 -19.26
CA LEU A 101 1.74 8.37 -18.03
C LEU A 101 0.54 7.47 -17.72
N VAL A 102 0.78 6.19 -17.57
CA VAL A 102 -0.20 5.18 -17.18
C VAL A 102 0.11 4.72 -15.76
N LEU A 103 -0.86 4.84 -14.86
CA LEU A 103 -0.74 4.39 -13.47
C LEU A 103 -1.50 3.07 -13.30
N ASN A 104 -0.79 1.98 -13.04
CA ASN A 104 -1.45 0.72 -12.71
C ASN A 104 -1.71 0.65 -11.20
N LEU A 105 -2.95 0.95 -10.80
CA LEU A 105 -3.42 0.95 -9.41
C LEU A 105 -4.51 -0.13 -9.19
N THR A 106 -4.40 -1.21 -9.93
CA THR A 106 -5.20 -2.44 -9.74
C THR A 106 -4.56 -3.32 -8.64
N PRO A 107 -5.29 -4.28 -8.07
CA PRO A 107 -4.70 -5.25 -7.15
C PRO A 107 -3.57 -6.07 -7.81
N ASP A 108 -2.54 -6.43 -7.05
CA ASP A 108 -1.34 -7.12 -7.56
C ASP A 108 -1.67 -8.37 -8.37
N LYS A 109 -2.62 -9.17 -7.90
CA LYS A 109 -3.07 -10.40 -8.61
C LYS A 109 -3.59 -10.16 -10.04
N GLN A 110 -3.93 -8.91 -10.37
CA GLN A 110 -4.41 -8.53 -11.70
C GLN A 110 -3.30 -7.94 -12.58
N HIS A 111 -2.16 -7.57 -12.01
CA HIS A 111 -1.12 -6.81 -12.70
C HIS A 111 -0.65 -7.49 -13.98
N THR A 112 -0.32 -8.78 -13.96
CA THR A 112 0.14 -9.50 -15.16
C THR A 112 -0.90 -9.49 -16.28
N ALA A 113 -2.19 -9.70 -15.96
CA ALA A 113 -3.26 -9.65 -16.97
C ALA A 113 -3.47 -8.22 -17.50
N VAL A 114 -3.45 -7.23 -16.62
CA VAL A 114 -3.58 -5.81 -16.99
C VAL A 114 -2.40 -5.39 -17.89
N ILE A 115 -1.17 -5.64 -17.48
CA ILE A 115 0.02 -5.27 -18.25
C ILE A 115 0.02 -5.94 -19.63
N LYS A 116 -0.35 -7.21 -19.70
CA LYS A 116 -0.48 -7.93 -20.97
C LYS A 116 -1.50 -7.27 -21.91
N ALA A 117 -2.58 -6.71 -21.37
CA ALA A 117 -3.60 -6.04 -22.16
C ALA A 117 -3.19 -4.60 -22.56
N ILE A 118 -2.63 -3.81 -21.63
CA ILE A 118 -2.36 -2.39 -21.88
C ILE A 118 -1.02 -2.10 -22.55
N MET A 119 0.03 -2.88 -22.29
CA MET A 119 1.39 -2.62 -22.78
C MET A 119 1.46 -2.53 -24.32
N PRO A 120 0.76 -3.39 -25.12
CA PRO A 120 0.73 -3.24 -26.58
C PRO A 120 0.09 -1.92 -27.05
N LEU A 121 -0.84 -1.37 -26.27
CA LEU A 121 -1.57 -0.14 -26.60
C LEU A 121 -0.80 1.13 -26.22
N MET A 122 0.17 1.03 -25.31
CA MET A 122 0.95 2.19 -24.86
C MET A 122 1.78 2.77 -26.00
N LYS A 123 1.76 4.08 -26.16
CA LYS A 123 2.60 4.77 -27.14
C LYS A 123 4.09 4.66 -26.78
N LYS A 124 4.94 4.73 -27.79
CA LYS A 124 6.39 4.77 -27.62
C LYS A 124 6.80 5.95 -26.72
N GLY A 125 7.71 5.73 -25.80
CA GLY A 125 8.18 6.75 -24.87
C GLY A 125 7.18 7.09 -23.75
N ALA A 126 6.05 6.39 -23.61
CA ALA A 126 5.17 6.54 -22.47
C ALA A 126 5.83 6.06 -21.18
N THR A 127 5.25 6.44 -20.05
CA THR A 127 5.68 5.98 -18.73
C THR A 127 4.62 5.10 -18.10
N LEU A 128 5.03 3.98 -17.52
CA LEU A 128 4.21 3.10 -16.69
C LEU A 128 4.61 3.27 -15.23
N SER A 129 3.64 3.49 -14.36
CA SER A 129 3.85 3.60 -12.91
C SER A 129 3.14 2.50 -12.15
N TYR A 130 3.82 1.99 -11.14
CA TYR A 130 3.30 1.10 -10.12
C TYR A 130 3.26 1.80 -8.76
N SER A 131 2.42 1.31 -7.84
CA SER A 131 2.48 1.67 -6.41
C SER A 131 3.02 0.55 -5.54
N HIS A 132 3.20 -0.66 -6.10
CA HIS A 132 3.91 -1.79 -5.50
C HIS A 132 4.62 -2.56 -6.62
N GLY A 133 5.85 -2.99 -6.35
CA GLY A 133 6.72 -3.56 -7.38
C GLY A 133 6.57 -5.06 -7.63
N PHE A 134 5.60 -5.74 -7.02
CA PHE A 134 5.44 -7.20 -7.03
C PHE A 134 5.48 -7.81 -8.43
N ASN A 135 4.73 -7.24 -9.37
CA ASN A 135 4.63 -7.71 -10.75
C ASN A 135 6.00 -7.74 -11.47
N ILE A 136 6.86 -6.76 -11.22
CA ILE A 136 8.21 -6.71 -11.78
C ILE A 136 9.14 -7.68 -11.04
N VAL A 137 9.17 -7.59 -9.70
CA VAL A 137 10.18 -8.25 -8.87
C VAL A 137 9.88 -9.74 -8.67
N GLU A 138 8.63 -10.09 -8.37
CA GLU A 138 8.25 -11.46 -8.00
C GLU A 138 7.67 -12.25 -9.19
N GLU A 139 6.82 -11.65 -10.00
CA GLU A 139 6.30 -12.30 -11.20
C GLU A 139 7.28 -12.24 -12.39
N GLY A 140 8.28 -11.36 -12.35
CA GLY A 140 9.30 -11.22 -13.39
C GLY A 140 8.76 -10.67 -14.70
N THR A 141 7.69 -9.87 -14.65
CA THR A 141 7.08 -9.29 -15.85
C THR A 141 8.05 -8.35 -16.57
N GLN A 142 8.29 -8.62 -17.85
CA GLN A 142 9.15 -7.80 -18.70
C GLN A 142 8.33 -6.70 -19.39
N ILE A 143 8.80 -5.46 -19.27
CA ILE A 143 8.18 -4.30 -19.91
C ILE A 143 8.97 -3.93 -21.17
N ARG A 144 8.29 -3.45 -22.22
CA ARG A 144 8.92 -2.96 -23.43
C ARG A 144 10.03 -1.94 -23.11
N LYS A 145 11.17 -2.04 -23.77
CA LYS A 145 12.35 -1.22 -23.48
C LYS A 145 12.20 0.28 -23.86
N ASP A 146 11.21 0.61 -24.66
CA ASP A 146 10.86 1.99 -25.03
C ASP A 146 9.92 2.68 -24.05
N ILE A 147 9.53 2.00 -22.96
CA ILE A 147 8.67 2.51 -21.89
C ILE A 147 9.52 2.80 -20.64
N THR A 148 9.36 3.99 -20.08
CA THR A 148 9.91 4.31 -18.76
C THR A 148 9.05 3.66 -17.67
N VAL A 149 9.67 3.01 -16.71
CA VAL A 149 8.95 2.35 -15.59
C VAL A 149 9.37 3.00 -14.27
N ILE A 150 8.37 3.51 -13.55
CA ILE A 150 8.55 4.13 -12.24
C ILE A 150 7.67 3.46 -11.19
N MET A 151 8.00 3.68 -9.95
CA MET A 151 7.16 3.35 -8.80
C MET A 151 6.98 4.57 -7.93
N VAL A 152 5.75 4.80 -7.48
CA VAL A 152 5.39 5.81 -6.48
C VAL A 152 4.44 5.14 -5.50
N ALA A 153 4.95 4.85 -4.31
CA ALA A 153 4.29 4.03 -3.30
C ALA A 153 4.03 4.85 -2.03
N PRO A 154 2.85 5.48 -1.88
CA PRO A 154 2.43 6.05 -0.61
C PRO A 154 2.33 4.94 0.45
N LYS A 155 2.98 5.12 1.61
CA LYS A 155 3.06 4.08 2.66
C LYS A 155 1.89 4.20 3.64
N CYS A 156 0.66 4.11 3.12
CA CYS A 156 -0.57 4.05 3.89
C CYS A 156 -1.76 3.58 3.02
N PRO A 157 -2.90 3.22 3.61
CA PRO A 157 -4.13 2.95 2.87
C PRO A 157 -4.58 4.13 1.99
N GLY A 158 -5.30 3.85 0.91
CA GLY A 158 -5.68 4.88 -0.07
C GLY A 158 -6.54 6.00 0.52
N THR A 159 -7.42 5.70 1.46
CA THR A 159 -8.24 6.69 2.19
C THR A 159 -7.35 7.71 2.93
N GLU A 160 -6.32 7.25 3.62
CA GLU A 160 -5.39 8.09 4.36
C GLU A 160 -4.56 8.98 3.42
N VAL A 161 -4.23 8.50 2.22
CA VAL A 161 -3.56 9.34 1.19
C VAL A 161 -4.39 10.59 0.91
N ARG A 162 -5.72 10.46 0.85
CA ARG A 162 -6.65 11.58 0.59
C ARG A 162 -6.79 12.49 1.80
N GLU A 163 -7.03 11.92 2.97
CA GLU A 163 -7.29 12.72 4.18
C GLU A 163 -6.06 13.53 4.59
N GLU A 164 -4.88 12.94 4.57
CA GLU A 164 -3.64 13.66 4.88
C GLU A 164 -3.29 14.71 3.82
N TYR A 165 -3.63 14.47 2.54
CA TYR A 165 -3.51 15.50 1.50
C TYR A 165 -4.40 16.71 1.78
N LYS A 166 -5.68 16.49 2.12
CA LYS A 166 -6.64 17.56 2.48
C LYS A 166 -6.19 18.36 3.71
N ARG A 167 -5.61 17.68 4.69
CA ARG A 167 -5.01 18.32 5.88
C ARG A 167 -3.78 19.17 5.55
N GLY A 168 -3.27 19.11 4.32
CA GLY A 168 -2.06 19.80 3.90
C GLY A 168 -0.76 19.11 4.33
N PHE A 169 -0.83 17.89 4.87
CA PHE A 169 0.31 17.14 5.41
C PHE A 169 0.90 16.16 4.39
N GLY A 170 0.07 15.26 3.86
CA GLY A 170 0.51 14.16 2.99
C GLY A 170 1.01 12.95 3.77
N VAL A 171 1.45 11.91 3.05
CA VAL A 171 1.94 10.66 3.62
C VAL A 171 3.35 10.34 3.12
N PRO A 172 4.19 9.68 3.93
CA PRO A 172 5.50 9.23 3.48
C PRO A 172 5.38 8.39 2.20
N THR A 173 6.20 8.71 1.22
CA THR A 173 6.10 8.10 -0.12
C THR A 173 7.46 7.59 -0.56
N LEU A 174 7.50 6.35 -1.04
CA LEU A 174 8.68 5.78 -1.65
C LEU A 174 8.60 5.97 -3.17
N ILE A 175 9.72 6.37 -3.80
CA ILE A 175 9.82 6.45 -5.26
C ILE A 175 10.99 5.63 -5.77
N ALA A 176 10.81 5.03 -6.96
CA ALA A 176 11.87 4.30 -7.64
C ALA A 176 11.73 4.41 -9.16
N VAL A 177 12.85 4.17 -9.85
CA VAL A 177 12.90 3.99 -11.30
C VAL A 177 13.44 2.59 -11.57
N HIS A 178 12.78 1.83 -12.44
CA HIS A 178 13.27 0.50 -12.82
C HIS A 178 14.52 0.65 -13.69
N PRO A 179 15.68 0.07 -13.30
CA PRO A 179 16.95 0.38 -13.96
C PRO A 179 17.01 -0.05 -15.43
N GLU A 180 16.20 -1.04 -15.83
CA GLU A 180 16.15 -1.53 -17.18
C GLU A 180 15.19 -0.76 -18.11
N ASN A 181 14.40 0.19 -17.56
CA ASN A 181 13.29 0.83 -18.24
C ASN A 181 13.22 2.35 -17.99
N ASP A 182 14.28 3.04 -18.37
CA ASP A 182 14.30 4.52 -18.40
C ASP A 182 15.15 5.04 -19.57
N PRO A 183 14.74 4.76 -20.84
CA PRO A 183 15.55 5.03 -22.02
C PRO A 183 15.84 6.52 -22.25
N GLU A 184 15.00 7.41 -21.72
CA GLU A 184 15.13 8.87 -21.86
C GLU A 184 15.63 9.55 -20.57
N GLY A 185 15.90 8.79 -19.50
CA GLY A 185 16.36 9.33 -18.22
C GLY A 185 15.36 10.24 -17.49
N LYS A 186 14.07 10.13 -17.81
CA LYS A 186 13.01 11.01 -17.27
C LYS A 186 12.30 10.44 -16.03
N GLY A 187 12.53 9.18 -15.72
CA GLY A 187 11.79 8.46 -14.70
C GLY A 187 11.81 9.13 -13.33
N LEU A 188 12.99 9.55 -12.87
CA LEU A 188 13.12 10.19 -11.54
C LEU A 188 12.35 11.52 -11.46
N ALA A 189 12.42 12.35 -12.49
CA ALA A 189 11.70 13.62 -12.52
C ALA A 189 10.18 13.42 -12.48
N GLN A 190 9.68 12.42 -13.21
CA GLN A 190 8.26 12.07 -13.22
C GLN A 190 7.80 11.45 -11.88
N ALA A 191 8.59 10.58 -11.27
CA ALA A 191 8.29 10.00 -9.96
C ALA A 191 8.24 11.08 -8.87
N LYS A 192 9.16 12.05 -8.87
CA LYS A 192 9.14 13.22 -7.99
C LYS A 192 7.89 14.06 -8.18
N ALA A 193 7.54 14.39 -9.41
CA ALA A 193 6.35 15.18 -9.72
C ALA A 193 5.06 14.44 -9.32
N TYR A 194 5.00 13.14 -9.47
CA TYR A 194 3.88 12.33 -9.00
C TYR A 194 3.80 12.33 -7.47
N ALA A 195 4.90 12.10 -6.75
CA ALA A 195 4.93 12.20 -5.29
C ALA A 195 4.52 13.59 -4.79
N ALA A 196 4.88 14.64 -5.52
CA ALA A 196 4.42 16.01 -5.24
C ALA A 196 2.92 16.16 -5.45
N ALA A 197 2.37 15.61 -6.56
CA ALA A 197 0.95 15.68 -6.89
C ALA A 197 0.05 14.97 -5.86
N THR A 198 0.55 13.91 -5.24
CA THR A 198 -0.19 13.19 -4.18
C THR A 198 0.07 13.73 -2.77
N GLY A 199 0.95 14.72 -2.62
CA GLY A 199 1.26 15.36 -1.33
C GLY A 199 2.41 14.73 -0.56
N GLY A 200 3.00 13.63 -1.04
CA GLY A 200 4.06 12.89 -0.35
C GLY A 200 5.29 13.73 -0.01
N HIS A 201 5.66 14.70 -0.85
CA HIS A 201 6.78 15.62 -0.61
C HIS A 201 6.66 16.46 0.66
N ARG A 202 5.46 16.58 1.22
CA ARG A 202 5.21 17.33 2.47
C ARG A 202 5.57 16.49 3.69
N ALA A 203 5.29 15.18 3.64
CA ALA A 203 5.56 14.24 4.73
C ALA A 203 6.98 13.65 4.66
N GLY A 204 7.49 13.43 3.45
CA GLY A 204 8.82 12.90 3.19
C GLY A 204 8.82 11.91 2.03
N VAL A 205 9.85 11.97 1.21
CA VAL A 205 10.04 11.05 0.09
C VAL A 205 11.36 10.31 0.24
N LEU A 206 11.31 9.00 0.03
CA LEU A 206 12.48 8.12 0.00
C LEU A 206 12.67 7.64 -1.43
N ARG A 207 13.84 7.91 -2.01
CA ARG A 207 14.26 7.26 -3.24
C ARG A 207 14.82 5.89 -2.90
N SER A 208 14.30 4.87 -3.53
CA SER A 208 14.67 3.47 -3.31
C SER A 208 14.68 2.68 -4.63
N SER A 209 14.55 1.38 -4.57
CA SER A 209 14.42 0.47 -5.71
C SER A 209 13.14 -0.34 -5.63
N PHE A 210 12.72 -0.91 -6.77
CA PHE A 210 11.61 -1.88 -6.81
C PHE A 210 11.87 -3.09 -5.90
N VAL A 211 13.11 -3.57 -5.88
CA VAL A 211 13.51 -4.72 -5.05
C VAL A 211 13.42 -4.40 -3.57
N ALA A 212 14.02 -3.28 -3.14
CA ALA A 212 14.00 -2.90 -1.73
C ALA A 212 12.57 -2.67 -1.23
N GLU A 213 11.74 -2.00 -2.03
CA GLU A 213 10.34 -1.76 -1.68
C GLU A 213 9.59 -3.08 -1.48
N VAL A 214 9.58 -3.98 -2.48
CA VAL A 214 8.84 -5.24 -2.40
C VAL A 214 9.30 -6.11 -1.23
N LYS A 215 10.62 -6.30 -1.08
CA LYS A 215 11.17 -7.17 -0.04
C LYS A 215 10.93 -6.64 1.37
N SER A 216 11.00 -5.33 1.57
CA SER A 216 10.75 -4.70 2.88
C SER A 216 9.26 -4.57 3.20
N ASP A 217 8.43 -4.26 2.21
CA ASP A 217 6.99 -4.13 2.38
C ASP A 217 6.37 -5.46 2.80
N LEU A 218 6.63 -6.53 2.04
CA LEU A 218 6.18 -7.89 2.39
C LEU A 218 6.62 -8.31 3.79
N MET A 219 7.86 -7.98 4.21
CA MET A 219 8.33 -8.32 5.55
C MET A 219 7.61 -7.50 6.62
N GLY A 220 7.55 -6.17 6.46
CA GLY A 220 6.99 -5.27 7.47
C GLY A 220 5.49 -5.42 7.65
N GLU A 221 4.76 -5.46 6.53
CA GLU A 221 3.31 -5.56 6.55
C GLU A 221 2.84 -6.87 7.21
N GLN A 222 3.43 -7.98 6.81
CA GLN A 222 2.95 -9.29 7.24
C GLN A 222 3.39 -9.67 8.65
N THR A 223 4.55 -9.20 9.10
CA THR A 223 5.02 -9.47 10.46
C THR A 223 4.44 -8.51 11.49
N ILE A 224 4.70 -7.21 11.34
CA ILE A 224 4.36 -6.22 12.37
C ILE A 224 2.94 -5.68 12.16
N LEU A 225 2.63 -5.16 10.98
CA LEU A 225 1.40 -4.42 10.76
C LEU A 225 0.16 -5.32 10.80
N CYS A 226 0.26 -6.54 10.27
CA CYS A 226 -0.87 -7.47 10.26
C CYS A 226 -0.69 -8.62 11.24
N GLY A 227 0.44 -9.33 11.23
CA GLY A 227 0.64 -10.53 12.01
C GLY A 227 0.64 -10.29 13.52
N VAL A 228 1.53 -9.43 14.02
CA VAL A 228 1.65 -9.15 15.47
C VAL A 228 0.44 -8.37 15.98
N MET A 229 -0.01 -7.35 15.24
CA MET A 229 -1.17 -6.55 15.64
C MET A 229 -2.42 -7.41 15.77
N GLN A 230 -2.74 -8.23 14.75
CA GLN A 230 -3.89 -9.14 14.79
C GLN A 230 -3.80 -10.12 15.97
N THR A 231 -2.68 -10.84 16.06
CA THR A 231 -2.49 -11.88 17.08
C THR A 231 -2.49 -11.29 18.49
N GLY A 232 -1.78 -10.20 18.71
CA GLY A 232 -1.71 -9.51 20.01
C GLY A 232 -3.06 -8.98 20.44
N SER A 233 -3.83 -8.40 19.52
CA SER A 233 -5.18 -7.87 19.80
C SER A 233 -6.13 -8.97 20.24
N ILE A 234 -6.23 -10.06 19.48
CA ILE A 234 -7.14 -11.18 19.76
C ILE A 234 -6.78 -11.84 21.10
N LEU A 235 -5.51 -12.20 21.30
CA LEU A 235 -5.08 -12.87 22.52
C LEU A 235 -5.25 -11.99 23.77
N CYS A 236 -4.93 -10.70 23.68
CA CYS A 236 -5.12 -9.77 24.79
C CYS A 236 -6.60 -9.62 25.16
N PHE A 237 -7.46 -9.47 24.16
CA PHE A 237 -8.91 -9.39 24.30
C PHE A 237 -9.46 -10.62 24.99
N ASP A 238 -9.15 -11.82 24.49
CA ASP A 238 -9.63 -13.08 25.06
C ASP A 238 -9.24 -13.22 26.54
N LYS A 239 -7.99 -12.85 26.90
CA LYS A 239 -7.53 -12.93 28.30
C LYS A 239 -8.21 -11.92 29.21
N MET A 240 -8.59 -10.75 28.71
CA MET A 240 -9.40 -9.79 29.49
C MET A 240 -10.82 -10.32 29.71
N LEU A 241 -11.46 -10.88 28.71
CA LEU A 241 -12.79 -11.46 28.83
C LEU A 241 -12.84 -12.64 29.82
N GLU A 242 -11.83 -13.53 29.79
CA GLU A 242 -11.70 -14.63 30.75
C GLU A 242 -11.70 -14.16 32.24
N LYS A 243 -11.32 -12.90 32.46
CA LYS A 243 -11.30 -12.27 33.80
C LYS A 243 -12.51 -11.38 34.07
N GLY A 244 -13.51 -11.37 33.20
CA GLY A 244 -14.76 -10.65 33.37
C GLY A 244 -14.69 -9.16 32.97
N VAL A 245 -13.68 -8.73 32.23
CA VAL A 245 -13.65 -7.38 31.68
C VAL A 245 -14.74 -7.27 30.60
N ASP A 246 -15.46 -6.14 30.61
CA ASP A 246 -16.48 -5.87 29.57
C ASP A 246 -15.89 -5.90 28.16
N ALA A 247 -16.59 -6.54 27.24
CA ALA A 247 -16.10 -6.76 25.90
C ALA A 247 -15.91 -5.45 25.10
N GLY A 248 -16.87 -4.51 25.20
CA GLY A 248 -16.76 -3.22 24.52
C GLY A 248 -15.60 -2.40 25.04
N TYR A 249 -15.42 -2.37 26.35
CA TYR A 249 -14.29 -1.70 27.00
C TYR A 249 -12.94 -2.33 26.58
N ALA A 250 -12.83 -3.67 26.61
CA ALA A 250 -11.61 -4.37 26.20
C ALA A 250 -11.23 -4.08 24.73
N ALA A 251 -12.22 -4.10 23.83
CA ALA A 251 -11.99 -3.80 22.41
C ALA A 251 -11.47 -2.37 22.22
N LYS A 252 -12.10 -1.38 22.86
CA LYS A 252 -11.67 0.03 22.75
C LYS A 252 -10.31 0.29 23.37
N LEU A 253 -10.03 -0.33 24.52
CA LEU A 253 -8.71 -0.21 25.17
C LEU A 253 -7.59 -0.69 24.24
N ILE A 254 -7.80 -1.77 23.51
CA ILE A 254 -6.82 -2.31 22.56
C ILE A 254 -6.69 -1.37 21.34
N GLN A 255 -7.80 -0.94 20.75
CA GLN A 255 -7.78 -0.03 19.58
C GLN A 255 -7.04 1.27 19.89
N TYR A 256 -7.44 1.98 20.93
CA TYR A 256 -6.79 3.22 21.36
C TYR A 256 -5.35 3.01 21.83
N GLY A 257 -5.06 1.85 22.44
CA GLY A 257 -3.70 1.48 22.82
C GLY A 257 -2.76 1.42 21.61
N TRP A 258 -3.18 0.77 20.53
CA TRP A 258 -2.40 0.72 19.29
C TRP A 258 -2.22 2.11 18.69
N GLU A 259 -3.28 2.90 18.58
CA GLU A 259 -3.24 4.25 18.00
C GLU A 259 -2.23 5.15 18.73
N VAL A 260 -2.34 5.27 20.05
CA VAL A 260 -1.48 6.15 20.87
C VAL A 260 -0.02 5.67 20.87
N ILE A 261 0.21 4.37 20.95
CA ILE A 261 1.58 3.82 21.02
C ILE A 261 2.29 3.92 19.66
N THR A 262 1.60 3.67 18.56
CA THR A 262 2.19 3.80 17.22
C THR A 262 2.51 5.26 16.88
N GLU A 263 1.68 6.22 17.32
CA GLU A 263 2.00 7.64 17.19
C GLU A 263 3.25 8.03 18.00
N ALA A 264 3.38 7.49 19.22
CA ALA A 264 4.56 7.73 20.04
C ALA A 264 5.87 7.22 19.41
N LEU A 265 5.79 6.12 18.65
CA LEU A 265 6.94 5.51 17.96
C LEU A 265 7.56 6.46 16.92
N LYS A 266 6.78 7.30 16.26
CA LYS A 266 7.25 8.27 15.26
C LYS A 266 8.26 9.29 15.81
N HIS A 267 8.16 9.61 17.09
CA HIS A 267 8.86 10.73 17.71
C HIS A 267 10.12 10.37 18.51
N GLY A 268 10.72 9.23 18.25
CA GLY A 268 11.97 8.85 18.93
C GLY A 268 12.20 7.36 19.10
N GLY A 269 11.46 6.56 18.33
CA GLY A 269 11.60 5.11 18.34
C GLY A 269 11.06 4.44 19.61
N VAL A 270 11.40 3.16 19.78
CA VAL A 270 10.86 2.32 20.85
C VAL A 270 11.19 2.85 22.24
N SER A 271 12.37 3.40 22.47
CA SER A 271 12.75 3.94 23.79
C SER A 271 11.87 5.12 24.17
N ALA A 272 11.69 6.11 23.28
CA ALA A 272 10.84 7.27 23.54
C ALA A 272 9.37 6.89 23.70
N MET A 273 8.90 5.88 22.96
CA MET A 273 7.58 5.30 23.16
C MET A 273 7.44 4.72 24.56
N MET A 274 8.40 3.92 24.99
CA MET A 274 8.40 3.29 26.32
C MET A 274 8.48 4.34 27.47
N ASP A 275 9.13 5.48 27.25
CA ASP A 275 9.25 6.53 28.26
C ASP A 275 7.91 7.21 28.59
N ARG A 276 6.88 7.01 27.82
CA ARG A 276 5.50 7.44 28.10
C ARG A 276 4.74 6.52 29.06
N LEU A 277 5.27 5.32 29.32
CA LEU A 277 4.67 4.38 30.27
C LEU A 277 5.16 4.60 31.69
N THR A 278 4.40 4.12 32.68
CA THR A 278 4.81 4.07 34.10
C THR A 278 5.95 3.07 34.30
N ASN A 279 6.76 3.24 35.35
CA ASN A 279 7.90 2.36 35.61
C ASN A 279 7.52 0.87 35.74
N PRO A 280 6.49 0.48 36.52
CA PRO A 280 6.07 -0.94 36.58
C PRO A 280 5.67 -1.49 35.20
N ALA A 281 4.94 -0.72 34.38
CA ALA A 281 4.56 -1.12 33.03
C ALA A 281 5.77 -1.31 32.12
N LYS A 282 6.76 -0.41 32.19
CA LYS A 282 8.03 -0.52 31.44
C LYS A 282 8.76 -1.82 31.75
N VAL A 283 8.97 -2.11 33.06
CA VAL A 283 9.69 -3.31 33.49
C VAL A 283 9.02 -4.55 32.92
N LYS A 284 7.70 -4.68 33.08
CA LYS A 284 6.96 -5.86 32.59
C LYS A 284 6.96 -5.95 31.06
N ALA A 285 6.85 -4.82 30.37
CA ALA A 285 6.93 -4.79 28.90
C ALA A 285 8.31 -5.24 28.39
N PHE A 286 9.40 -4.84 29.06
CA PHE A 286 10.75 -5.33 28.72
C PHE A 286 10.91 -6.81 28.96
N GLU A 287 10.42 -7.36 30.07
CA GLU A 287 10.42 -8.79 30.34
C GLU A 287 9.68 -9.57 29.25
N LEU A 288 8.42 -9.20 28.97
CA LEU A 288 7.62 -9.83 27.91
C LEU A 288 8.31 -9.72 26.54
N SER A 289 8.94 -8.59 26.26
CA SER A 289 9.70 -8.41 25.01
C SER A 289 10.84 -9.42 24.86
N GLN A 290 11.54 -9.79 25.94
CA GLN A 290 12.58 -10.81 25.87
C GLN A 290 11.99 -12.20 25.57
N GLU A 291 10.87 -12.55 26.20
CA GLU A 291 10.17 -13.81 25.93
C GLU A 291 9.64 -13.86 24.50
N LEU A 292 8.97 -12.80 24.04
CA LEU A 292 8.45 -12.69 22.67
C LEU A 292 9.55 -12.76 21.62
N LYS A 293 10.74 -12.18 21.86
CA LYS A 293 11.88 -12.30 20.94
C LYS A 293 12.28 -13.74 20.69
N SER A 294 12.24 -14.59 21.72
CA SER A 294 12.59 -16.01 21.58
C SER A 294 11.60 -16.78 20.71
N ILE A 295 10.33 -16.40 20.76
CA ILE A 295 9.23 -17.02 20.01
C ILE A 295 9.19 -16.47 18.56
N LEU A 296 9.27 -15.16 18.41
CA LEU A 296 9.06 -14.49 17.11
C LEU A 296 10.32 -14.57 16.20
N ARG A 297 11.53 -14.57 16.75
CA ARG A 297 12.77 -14.59 15.95
C ARG A 297 12.80 -15.72 14.93
N PRO A 298 12.56 -16.99 15.25
CA PRO A 298 12.59 -18.05 14.24
C PRO A 298 11.46 -17.92 13.21
N LEU A 299 10.31 -17.39 13.59
CA LEU A 299 9.20 -17.15 12.67
C LEU A 299 9.54 -16.04 11.67
N PHE A 300 10.08 -14.93 12.16
CA PHE A 300 10.49 -13.79 11.32
C PHE A 300 11.66 -14.18 10.40
N GLN A 301 12.63 -14.95 10.89
CA GLN A 301 13.73 -15.46 10.07
C GLN A 301 13.19 -16.32 8.93
N LYS A 302 12.35 -17.31 9.25
CA LYS A 302 11.75 -18.17 8.24
C LYS A 302 10.98 -17.36 7.19
N HIS A 303 10.16 -16.39 7.63
CA HIS A 303 9.38 -15.55 6.72
C HIS A 303 10.29 -14.70 5.83
N GLN A 304 11.35 -14.11 6.38
CA GLN A 304 12.33 -13.36 5.60
C GLN A 304 13.02 -14.25 4.55
N ASP A 305 13.38 -15.47 4.92
CA ASP A 305 14.00 -16.44 4.00
C ASP A 305 13.02 -16.84 2.89
N ASP A 306 11.76 -17.04 3.21
CA ASP A 306 10.69 -17.33 2.23
C ASP A 306 10.49 -16.15 1.26
N ILE A 307 10.51 -14.91 1.74
CA ILE A 307 10.45 -13.71 0.91
C ILE A 307 11.67 -13.60 -0.01
N MET A 308 12.87 -13.76 0.55
CA MET A 308 14.12 -13.59 -0.22
C MET A 308 14.31 -14.68 -1.28
N SER A 309 13.90 -15.91 -0.99
CA SER A 309 13.96 -17.02 -1.95
C SER A 309 12.86 -16.96 -3.03
N GLY A 310 11.82 -16.17 -2.84
CA GLY A 310 10.64 -16.15 -3.71
C GLY A 310 9.63 -17.27 -3.41
N HIS A 311 9.86 -18.06 -2.36
CA HIS A 311 8.93 -19.13 -1.96
C HIS A 311 7.59 -18.56 -1.50
N PHE A 312 7.62 -17.48 -0.71
CA PHE A 312 6.42 -16.76 -0.27
C PHE A 312 5.57 -16.31 -1.46
N SER A 313 6.16 -15.61 -2.42
CA SER A 313 5.45 -15.07 -3.59
C SER A 313 4.86 -16.18 -4.45
N LYS A 314 5.58 -17.29 -4.59
CA LYS A 314 5.06 -18.47 -5.30
C LYS A 314 3.83 -19.05 -4.61
N THR A 315 3.87 -19.24 -3.30
CA THR A 315 2.73 -19.75 -2.51
C THR A 315 1.53 -18.82 -2.59
N MET A 316 1.75 -17.51 -2.56
CA MET A 316 0.70 -16.52 -2.69
C MET A 316 0.06 -16.56 -4.10
N MET A 317 0.86 -16.65 -5.15
CA MET A 317 0.34 -16.77 -6.52
C MET A 317 -0.42 -18.10 -6.74
N GLU A 318 -0.02 -19.17 -6.07
CA GLU A 318 -0.75 -20.43 -6.09
C GLU A 318 -2.14 -20.31 -5.43
N ASP A 319 -2.25 -19.54 -4.33
CA ASP A 319 -3.56 -19.28 -3.70
C ASP A 319 -4.45 -18.40 -4.61
N TRP A 320 -3.87 -17.38 -5.25
CA TRP A 320 -4.58 -16.57 -6.26
C TRP A 320 -5.14 -17.42 -7.41
N ALA A 321 -4.36 -18.39 -7.89
CA ALA A 321 -4.79 -19.31 -8.94
C ALA A 321 -5.89 -20.28 -8.48
N ASN A 322 -6.07 -20.42 -7.16
CA ASN A 322 -7.12 -21.22 -6.53
C ASN A 322 -8.24 -20.36 -5.90
N ASP A 323 -8.53 -19.21 -6.48
CA ASP A 323 -9.60 -18.29 -6.06
C ASP A 323 -9.47 -17.82 -4.61
N ASP A 324 -8.25 -17.55 -4.15
CA ASP A 324 -7.94 -17.05 -2.80
C ASP A 324 -8.45 -17.99 -1.68
N LYS A 325 -8.51 -19.29 -1.91
CA LYS A 325 -9.14 -20.27 -1.02
C LYS A 325 -8.59 -20.22 0.41
N ASN A 326 -7.27 -20.15 0.59
CA ASN A 326 -6.65 -20.10 1.90
C ASN A 326 -6.94 -18.75 2.57
N LEU A 327 -6.76 -17.65 1.83
CA LEU A 327 -7.05 -16.31 2.31
C LEU A 327 -8.50 -16.19 2.81
N LEU A 328 -9.48 -16.65 2.03
CA LEU A 328 -10.89 -16.59 2.40
C LEU A 328 -11.21 -17.47 3.62
N THR A 329 -10.54 -18.62 3.75
CA THR A 329 -10.68 -19.50 4.91
C THR A 329 -10.17 -18.84 6.18
N TRP A 330 -8.98 -18.26 6.16
CA TRP A 330 -8.40 -17.57 7.31
C TRP A 330 -9.18 -16.30 7.66
N ARG A 331 -9.59 -15.52 6.66
CA ARG A 331 -10.44 -14.34 6.87
C ARG A 331 -11.75 -14.69 7.56
N LYS A 332 -12.39 -15.78 7.15
CA LYS A 332 -13.61 -16.27 7.81
C LYS A 332 -13.34 -16.63 9.26
N ALA A 333 -12.28 -17.42 9.54
CA ALA A 333 -11.92 -17.82 10.90
C ALA A 333 -11.61 -16.61 11.79
N THR A 334 -10.88 -15.61 11.29
CA THR A 334 -10.61 -14.37 12.02
C THR A 334 -11.90 -13.61 12.31
N GLY A 335 -12.80 -13.47 11.33
CA GLY A 335 -14.10 -12.80 11.51
C GLY A 335 -15.06 -13.49 12.49
N GLU A 336 -14.79 -14.74 12.85
CA GLU A 336 -15.56 -15.49 13.86
C GLU A 336 -15.03 -15.30 15.29
N THR A 337 -13.88 -14.65 15.48
CA THR A 337 -13.33 -14.35 16.82
C THR A 337 -14.23 -13.38 17.60
N ALA A 338 -14.18 -13.45 18.92
CA ALA A 338 -14.96 -12.56 19.76
C ALA A 338 -14.53 -11.09 19.61
N PHE A 339 -13.24 -10.84 19.39
CA PHE A 339 -12.70 -9.50 19.12
C PHE A 339 -13.33 -8.88 17.87
N GLU A 340 -13.31 -9.59 16.73
CA GLU A 340 -13.87 -9.09 15.47
C GLU A 340 -15.39 -8.87 15.50
N LYS A 341 -16.10 -9.62 16.33
CA LYS A 341 -17.55 -9.43 16.54
C LYS A 341 -17.85 -8.21 17.42
N THR A 342 -16.97 -7.90 18.36
CA THR A 342 -17.17 -6.83 19.33
C THR A 342 -16.62 -5.49 18.87
N ALA A 343 -15.41 -5.46 18.33
CA ALA A 343 -14.71 -4.22 18.00
C ALA A 343 -15.47 -3.28 17.05
N PRO A 344 -16.12 -3.75 15.96
CA PRO A 344 -16.92 -2.90 15.10
C PRO A 344 -18.23 -2.41 15.73
N ALA A 345 -18.75 -3.10 16.73
CA ALA A 345 -20.00 -2.75 17.42
C ALA A 345 -19.79 -1.81 18.61
N ALA A 346 -18.59 -1.76 19.16
CA ALA A 346 -18.22 -0.88 20.26
C ALA A 346 -17.83 0.51 19.73
N VAL A 347 -18.82 1.33 19.39
CA VAL A 347 -18.66 2.66 18.75
C VAL A 347 -18.81 3.77 19.80
N THR A 348 -17.87 4.72 19.83
CA THR A 348 -17.99 5.92 20.65
C THR A 348 -18.84 6.98 19.96
N ILE A 349 -19.28 8.02 20.69
CA ILE A 349 -20.08 9.12 20.13
C ILE A 349 -19.36 9.79 18.95
N ALA A 350 -18.07 10.06 19.09
CA ALA A 350 -17.28 10.69 18.03
C ALA A 350 -17.15 9.80 16.77
N GLU A 351 -17.01 8.49 16.97
CA GLU A 351 -16.97 7.54 15.86
C GLU A 351 -18.34 7.41 15.19
N GLN A 352 -19.44 7.48 15.95
CA GLN A 352 -20.79 7.48 15.40
C GLN A 352 -21.03 8.70 14.53
N GLU A 353 -20.64 9.89 14.96
CA GLU A 353 -20.70 11.11 14.16
C GLU A 353 -19.86 10.99 12.88
N TYR A 354 -18.73 10.30 12.94
CA TYR A 354 -17.88 10.04 11.79
C TYR A 354 -18.55 9.08 10.80
N PHE A 355 -19.24 8.04 11.29
CA PHE A 355 -20.03 7.13 10.47
C PHE A 355 -21.23 7.84 9.83
N ASP A 356 -21.97 8.63 10.60
CA ASP A 356 -23.19 9.32 10.15
C ASP A 356 -22.87 10.37 9.07
N ASN A 357 -21.69 10.94 9.08
CA ASN A 357 -21.20 11.87 8.04
C ASN A 357 -20.63 11.18 6.79
N GLY A 358 -20.72 9.85 6.68
CA GLY A 358 -20.31 9.08 5.51
C GLY A 358 -18.81 8.93 5.30
N LEU A 359 -18.00 9.44 6.20
CA LEU A 359 -16.52 9.45 6.08
C LEU A 359 -15.89 8.05 6.22
N LEU A 360 -16.58 7.11 6.87
CA LEU A 360 -16.11 5.75 7.10
C LEU A 360 -16.79 4.67 6.24
N MET A 361 -17.81 5.02 5.47
CA MET A 361 -18.52 4.04 4.63
C MET A 361 -17.62 3.39 3.57
N VAL A 362 -16.53 4.04 3.18
CA VAL A 362 -15.55 3.48 2.21
C VAL A 362 -14.66 2.41 2.85
N ALA A 363 -14.43 2.49 4.16
CA ALA A 363 -13.62 1.50 4.89
C ALA A 363 -14.40 0.23 5.26
N LEU A 364 -15.72 0.29 5.30
CA LEU A 364 -16.59 -0.82 5.71
C LEU A 364 -17.29 -1.54 4.56
N ASP A 365 -17.08 -1.15 3.31
CA ASP A 365 -17.59 -1.95 2.18
C ASP A 365 -16.77 -3.24 2.06
N ARG A 366 -17.17 -4.21 2.90
CA ARG A 366 -16.57 -5.54 3.04
C ARG A 366 -16.64 -6.38 1.75
N LYS A 367 -17.22 -5.83 0.68
CA LYS A 367 -17.34 -6.48 -0.64
C LYS A 367 -16.30 -5.99 -1.66
N SER A 368 -15.54 -4.95 -1.37
CA SER A 368 -14.56 -4.39 -2.33
C SER A 368 -13.12 -4.86 -2.10
N VAL A 369 -12.89 -5.76 -1.16
CA VAL A 369 -11.57 -6.35 -0.85
C VAL A 369 -11.60 -7.85 -1.18
N VAL A 370 -12.04 -8.19 -2.38
CA VAL A 370 -11.81 -9.50 -3.02
C VAL A 370 -11.43 -9.27 -4.47
#